data_aa4ecc27892efe640e1a8b770acefa47
#
_entry.id   aa4ecc27892efe640e1a8b770acefa47
#
_cell.length_a   1.000
_cell.length_b   1.000
_cell.length_c   1.000
_cell.angle_alpha   90.00
_cell.angle_beta   90.00
_cell.angle_gamma   90.00
#
_symmetry.space_group_name_H-M   'P 1'
#
loop_
_entity.id
_entity.type
_entity.pdbx_description
1 polymer ?
#
loop_
_entity_poly.entity_id
_entity_poly.type
_entity_poly.pdbx_seq_one_letter_code
_entity_poly.pdbx_strand_id
1 'polypeptide(L)'
;MRIADVLRNKGSAVATISPDTTVTELLAGMAQYNIGAMVVTGPDGLVGIVSERDVVRRLNERGADLLGQPVSEIMTSVVVTCAPGDAVDTLTGLMTENRVRHVPVIANGQLAGIVSIGDVVKTRMEELKAEQEQLQTYITQGG
;
A
#
# COMPACT_ATOMS: atom_id res chain seq x y z
N MET A 1 10.09 -6.73 13.03
CA MET A 1 8.81 -6.02 13.13
C MET A 1 7.76 -6.70 12.27
N ARG A 2 6.53 -6.74 12.72
CA ARG A 2 5.43 -7.37 12.00
C ARG A 2 4.56 -6.31 11.33
N ILE A 3 3.77 -6.73 10.35
CA ILE A 3 2.88 -5.84 9.61
C ILE A 3 1.87 -5.15 10.52
N ALA A 4 1.39 -5.85 11.56
CA ALA A 4 0.52 -5.25 12.57
C ALA A 4 1.14 -4.00 13.23
N ASP A 5 2.45 -4.02 13.44
CA ASP A 5 3.16 -2.89 14.03
C ASP A 5 3.19 -1.68 13.08
N VAL A 6 3.39 -1.94 11.79
CA VAL A 6 3.36 -0.89 10.76
C VAL A 6 1.97 -0.24 10.72
N LEU A 7 0.91 -1.04 10.72
CA LEU A 7 -0.47 -0.53 10.70
C LEU A 7 -0.81 0.26 11.96
N ARG A 8 -0.26 -0.15 13.11
CA ARG A 8 -0.48 0.55 14.38
C ARG A 8 0.11 1.97 14.31
N ASN A 9 1.25 2.12 13.67
CA ASN A 9 1.94 3.41 13.55
C ASN A 9 1.34 4.31 12.48
N LYS A 10 0.93 3.75 11.33
CA LYS A 10 0.39 4.55 10.23
C LYS A 10 -1.12 4.69 10.27
N GLY A 11 -1.80 3.81 10.98
CA GLY A 11 -3.25 3.70 10.97
C GLY A 11 -3.74 2.62 10.00
N SER A 12 -4.91 2.08 10.28
CA SER A 12 -5.52 0.99 9.51
C SER A 12 -6.60 1.48 8.55
N ALA A 13 -6.85 2.78 8.49
CA ALA A 13 -7.83 3.34 7.56
C ALA A 13 -7.36 3.16 6.12
N VAL A 14 -8.23 2.61 5.29
CA VAL A 14 -7.96 2.38 3.87
C VAL A 14 -9.02 3.07 3.05
N ALA A 15 -8.58 3.94 2.13
CA ALA A 15 -9.49 4.54 1.16
C ALA A 15 -9.84 3.49 0.11
N THR A 16 -11.12 3.18 -0.04
CA THR A 16 -11.61 2.21 -1.02
C THR A 16 -12.55 2.87 -2.01
N ILE A 17 -12.62 2.30 -3.20
CA ILE A 17 -13.52 2.74 -4.25
C ILE A 17 -14.19 1.53 -4.88
N SER A 18 -15.30 1.75 -5.58
CA SER A 18 -15.97 0.68 -6.33
C SER A 18 -15.35 0.54 -7.73
N PRO A 19 -15.55 -0.62 -8.39
CA PRO A 19 -15.07 -0.81 -9.76
C PRO A 19 -15.65 0.19 -10.76
N ASP A 20 -16.83 0.74 -10.47
CA ASP A 20 -17.52 1.69 -11.34
C ASP A 20 -17.08 3.14 -11.14
N THR A 21 -16.26 3.42 -10.15
CA THR A 21 -15.69 4.75 -9.91
C THR A 21 -14.92 5.19 -11.15
N THR A 22 -15.13 6.43 -11.60
CA THR A 22 -14.40 6.94 -12.77
C THR A 22 -12.97 7.29 -12.41
N VAL A 23 -12.11 7.32 -13.43
CA VAL A 23 -10.71 7.74 -13.24
C VAL A 23 -10.65 9.16 -12.71
N THR A 24 -11.54 10.06 -13.13
CA THR A 24 -11.62 11.43 -12.59
C THR A 24 -11.86 11.41 -11.09
N GLU A 25 -12.83 10.61 -10.63
CA GLU A 25 -13.14 10.48 -9.21
C GLU A 25 -11.97 9.86 -8.44
N LEU A 26 -11.30 8.89 -9.04
CA LEU A 26 -10.08 8.28 -8.48
C LEU A 26 -9.01 9.34 -8.22
N LEU A 27 -8.74 10.17 -9.22
CA LEU A 27 -7.71 11.22 -9.12
C LEU A 27 -8.06 12.24 -8.04
N ALA A 28 -9.33 12.59 -7.92
CA ALA A 28 -9.80 13.48 -6.86
C ALA A 28 -9.56 12.87 -5.48
N GLY A 29 -9.84 11.57 -5.33
CA GLY A 29 -9.60 10.83 -4.08
C GLY A 29 -8.12 10.76 -3.72
N MET A 30 -7.28 10.45 -4.70
CA MET A 30 -5.82 10.42 -4.48
C MET A 30 -5.29 11.77 -4.02
N ALA A 31 -5.75 12.86 -4.62
CA ALA A 31 -5.35 14.20 -4.23
C ALA A 31 -5.85 14.55 -2.82
N GLN A 32 -7.10 14.20 -2.52
CA GLN A 32 -7.72 14.49 -1.23
C GLN A 32 -6.99 13.80 -0.08
N TYR A 33 -6.64 12.53 -0.26
CA TYR A 33 -5.98 11.73 0.78
C TYR A 33 -4.47 11.72 0.68
N ASN A 34 -3.91 12.37 -0.35
CA ASN A 34 -2.46 12.41 -0.62
C ASN A 34 -1.85 11.00 -0.66
N ILE A 35 -2.46 10.14 -1.45
CA ILE A 35 -2.05 8.73 -1.62
C ILE A 35 -1.83 8.40 -3.09
N GLY A 36 -0.97 7.41 -3.34
CA GLY A 36 -0.60 7.00 -4.70
C GLY A 36 -1.31 5.75 -5.20
N ALA A 37 -2.20 5.17 -4.41
CA ALA A 37 -2.96 4.00 -4.80
C ALA A 37 -4.24 3.90 -3.98
N MET A 38 -5.27 3.30 -4.56
CA MET A 38 -6.53 3.04 -3.87
C MET A 38 -6.95 1.58 -4.09
N VAL A 39 -7.53 1.01 -3.06
CA VAL A 39 -8.05 -0.35 -3.09
C VAL A 39 -9.44 -0.33 -3.72
N VAL A 40 -9.68 -1.25 -4.63
CA VAL A 40 -10.98 -1.42 -5.29
C VAL A 40 -11.70 -2.60 -4.65
N THR A 41 -12.88 -2.33 -4.10
CA THR A 41 -13.69 -3.37 -3.46
C THR A 41 -15.04 -3.49 -4.14
N GLY A 42 -15.52 -4.72 -4.26
CA GLY A 42 -16.84 -5.06 -4.78
C GLY A 42 -17.70 -5.70 -3.68
N PRO A 43 -18.89 -6.22 -4.05
CA PRO A 43 -19.79 -6.85 -3.08
C PRO A 43 -19.16 -8.02 -2.32
N ASP A 44 -18.24 -8.75 -2.97
CA ASP A 44 -17.60 -9.93 -2.40
C ASP A 44 -16.23 -9.63 -1.78
N GLY A 45 -15.84 -8.37 -1.68
CA GLY A 45 -14.60 -7.93 -1.06
C GLY A 45 -13.61 -7.33 -2.04
N LEU A 46 -12.33 -7.57 -1.79
CA LEU A 46 -11.22 -7.00 -2.55
C LEU A 46 -11.21 -7.53 -3.99
N VAL A 47 -11.24 -6.63 -4.96
CA VAL A 47 -11.17 -7.01 -6.40
C VAL A 47 -9.92 -6.52 -7.09
N GLY A 48 -9.32 -5.44 -6.62
CA GLY A 48 -8.12 -4.93 -7.27
C GLY A 48 -7.51 -3.76 -6.54
N ILE A 49 -6.46 -3.23 -7.14
CA ILE A 49 -5.80 -2.03 -6.69
C ILE A 49 -5.49 -1.17 -7.91
N VAL A 50 -5.61 0.14 -7.78
CA VAL A 50 -5.30 1.07 -8.84
C VAL A 50 -4.32 2.12 -8.33
N SER A 51 -3.25 2.36 -9.08
CA SER A 51 -2.17 3.26 -8.71
C SER A 51 -2.01 4.40 -9.71
N GLU A 52 -1.24 5.41 -9.30
CA GLU A 52 -0.85 6.50 -10.20
C GLU A 52 -0.19 5.96 -11.47
N ARG A 53 0.62 4.90 -11.35
CA ARG A 53 1.29 4.27 -12.49
C ARG A 53 0.28 3.72 -13.49
N ASP A 54 -0.79 3.09 -13.01
CA ASP A 54 -1.85 2.58 -13.88
C ASP A 54 -2.49 3.71 -14.69
N VAL A 55 -2.76 4.84 -14.04
CA VAL A 55 -3.34 6.02 -14.69
C VAL A 55 -2.39 6.56 -15.75
N VAL A 56 -1.11 6.75 -15.39
CA VAL A 56 -0.11 7.29 -16.32
C VAL A 56 0.04 6.41 -17.56
N ARG A 57 0.14 5.10 -17.37
CA ARG A 57 0.29 4.15 -18.47
C ARG A 57 -0.91 4.17 -19.41
N ARG A 58 -2.12 4.19 -18.86
CA ARG A 58 -3.34 4.17 -19.66
C ARG A 58 -3.62 5.51 -20.31
N LEU A 59 -3.24 6.60 -19.66
CA LEU A 59 -3.36 7.94 -20.23
C LEU A 59 -2.53 8.06 -21.50
N ASN A 60 -1.34 7.46 -21.51
CA ASN A 60 -0.49 7.43 -22.71
C ASN A 60 -1.16 6.68 -23.88
N GLU A 61 -1.92 5.62 -23.57
CA GLU A 61 -2.60 4.80 -24.59
C GLU A 61 -3.92 5.41 -25.06
N ARG A 62 -4.70 5.98 -24.15
CA ARG A 62 -6.11 6.34 -24.40
C ARG A 62 -6.37 7.84 -24.44
N GLY A 63 -5.43 8.65 -23.97
CA GLY A 63 -5.62 10.10 -23.90
C GLY A 63 -6.70 10.50 -22.92
N ALA A 64 -7.32 11.66 -23.14
CA ALA A 64 -8.29 12.25 -22.22
C ALA A 64 -9.57 11.40 -22.03
N ASP A 65 -9.89 10.52 -22.96
CA ASP A 65 -11.06 9.64 -22.84
C ASP A 65 -10.98 8.73 -21.62
N LEU A 66 -9.77 8.47 -21.13
CA LEU A 66 -9.55 7.69 -19.93
C LEU A 66 -10.29 8.25 -18.72
N LEU A 67 -10.39 9.57 -18.59
CA LEU A 67 -10.94 10.24 -17.42
C LEU A 67 -12.39 9.88 -17.12
N GLY A 68 -13.17 9.55 -18.15
CA GLY A 68 -14.56 9.13 -18.00
C GLY A 68 -14.75 7.62 -17.85
N GLN A 69 -13.69 6.84 -17.95
CA GLN A 69 -13.77 5.38 -17.86
C GLN A 69 -13.76 4.87 -16.43
N PRO A 70 -14.38 3.72 -16.15
CA PRO A 70 -14.36 3.14 -14.80
C PRO A 70 -12.99 2.58 -14.46
N VAL A 71 -12.62 2.62 -13.18
CA VAL A 71 -11.33 2.12 -12.70
C VAL A 71 -11.17 0.62 -12.93
N SER A 72 -12.27 -0.13 -13.06
CA SER A 72 -12.22 -1.56 -13.38
C SER A 72 -11.46 -1.87 -14.67
N GLU A 73 -11.41 -0.93 -15.60
CA GLU A 73 -10.69 -1.12 -16.86
C GLU A 73 -9.17 -0.97 -16.74
N ILE A 74 -8.71 -0.31 -15.69
CA ILE A 74 -7.28 -0.02 -15.53
C ILE A 74 -6.67 -0.62 -14.27
N MET A 75 -7.49 -1.07 -13.31
CA MET A 75 -7.01 -1.66 -12.08
C MET A 75 -6.22 -2.93 -12.34
N THR A 76 -5.29 -3.23 -11.42
CA THR A 76 -4.59 -4.50 -11.40
C THR A 76 -5.34 -5.41 -10.43
N SER A 77 -5.64 -6.65 -10.88
CA SER A 77 -6.20 -7.66 -9.98
C SER A 77 -5.21 -7.96 -8.87
N VAL A 78 -5.68 -8.06 -7.64
CA VAL A 78 -4.78 -8.29 -6.50
C VAL A 78 -4.34 -9.74 -6.50
N VAL A 79 -3.03 -9.95 -6.65
CA VAL A 79 -2.40 -11.28 -6.63
C VAL A 79 -1.62 -11.49 -5.34
N VAL A 80 -1.25 -10.40 -4.65
CA VAL A 80 -0.41 -10.45 -3.45
C VAL A 80 -1.12 -9.74 -2.32
N THR A 81 -1.31 -10.45 -1.22
CA THR A 81 -1.83 -9.90 0.04
C THR A 81 -0.92 -10.36 1.17
N CYS A 82 -1.05 -9.75 2.31
CA CYS A 82 -0.34 -10.16 3.51
C CYS A 82 -1.28 -10.16 4.72
N ALA A 83 -0.80 -10.72 5.81
CA ALA A 83 -1.55 -10.79 7.06
C ALA A 83 -0.86 -9.95 8.14
N PRO A 84 -1.59 -9.48 9.17
CA PRO A 84 -0.99 -8.69 10.24
C PRO A 84 0.17 -9.39 10.97
N GLY A 85 0.14 -10.71 11.04
CA GLY A 85 1.18 -11.51 11.68
C GLY A 85 2.43 -11.72 10.86
N ASP A 86 2.43 -11.35 9.59
CA ASP A 86 3.58 -11.55 8.72
C ASP A 86 4.73 -10.60 9.10
N ALA A 87 5.96 -11.04 8.85
CA ALA A 87 7.13 -10.21 9.06
C ALA A 87 7.25 -9.17 7.94
N VAL A 88 7.73 -7.98 8.30
CA VAL A 88 7.96 -6.91 7.32
C VAL A 88 8.99 -7.35 6.26
N ASP A 89 10.01 -8.12 6.66
CA ASP A 89 11.02 -8.63 5.73
C ASP A 89 10.40 -9.54 4.67
N THR A 90 9.43 -10.38 5.05
CA THR A 90 8.71 -11.22 4.10
C THR A 90 7.95 -10.38 3.10
N LEU A 91 7.30 -9.32 3.55
CA LEU A 91 6.58 -8.39 2.68
C LEU A 91 7.52 -7.71 1.69
N THR A 92 8.70 -7.31 2.13
CA THR A 92 9.73 -6.71 1.27
C THR A 92 10.07 -7.65 0.11
N GLY A 93 10.26 -8.94 0.40
CA GLY A 93 10.50 -9.95 -0.62
C GLY A 93 9.36 -10.08 -1.63
N LEU A 94 8.12 -10.11 -1.13
CA LEU A 94 6.93 -10.18 -1.98
C LEU A 94 6.81 -8.98 -2.91
N MET A 95 7.08 -7.79 -2.41
CA MET A 95 7.05 -6.56 -3.20
C MET A 95 8.09 -6.59 -4.32
N THR A 96 9.28 -7.06 -4.00
CA THR A 96 10.38 -7.16 -4.97
C THR A 96 10.09 -8.19 -6.05
N GLU A 97 9.67 -9.39 -5.65
CA GLU A 97 9.38 -10.49 -6.57
C GLU A 97 8.23 -10.17 -7.53
N ASN A 98 7.18 -9.53 -7.00
CA ASN A 98 5.99 -9.23 -7.77
C ASN A 98 5.98 -7.83 -8.36
N ARG A 99 7.02 -7.03 -8.10
CA ARG A 99 7.15 -5.65 -8.59
C ARG A 99 5.97 -4.78 -8.22
N VAL A 100 5.46 -4.95 -7.01
CA VAL A 100 4.35 -4.17 -6.46
C VAL A 100 4.84 -3.28 -5.34
N ARG A 101 4.24 -2.09 -5.21
CA ARG A 101 4.61 -1.10 -4.19
C ARG A 101 3.56 -0.94 -3.11
N HIS A 102 2.42 -1.59 -3.25
CA HIS A 102 1.32 -1.54 -2.31
C HIS A 102 0.76 -2.94 -2.15
N VAL A 103 0.60 -3.39 -0.91
CA VAL A 103 0.08 -4.73 -0.62
C VAL A 103 -1.05 -4.60 0.40
N PRO A 104 -2.25 -5.04 0.05
CA PRO A 104 -3.36 -5.07 1.00
C PRO A 104 -3.10 -6.06 2.12
N VAL A 105 -3.54 -5.69 3.32
CA VAL A 105 -3.46 -6.54 4.50
C VAL A 105 -4.85 -7.14 4.75
N ILE A 106 -4.92 -8.45 4.81
CA ILE A 106 -6.16 -9.19 5.03
C ILE A 106 -6.10 -9.86 6.39
N ALA A 107 -7.13 -9.66 7.21
CA ALA A 107 -7.29 -10.29 8.51
C ALA A 107 -8.70 -10.85 8.60
N ASN A 108 -8.82 -12.14 8.93
CA ASN A 108 -10.12 -12.82 9.06
C ASN A 108 -10.99 -12.66 7.80
N GLY A 109 -10.36 -12.71 6.63
CA GLY A 109 -11.05 -12.60 5.36
C GLY A 109 -11.45 -11.18 4.96
N GLN A 110 -11.08 -10.18 5.75
CA GLN A 110 -11.47 -8.79 5.52
C GLN A 110 -10.25 -7.89 5.35
N LEU A 111 -10.43 -6.81 4.60
CA LEU A 111 -9.39 -5.81 4.42
C LEU A 111 -9.11 -5.09 5.75
N ALA A 112 -7.88 -5.21 6.23
CA ALA A 112 -7.45 -4.63 7.51
C ALA A 112 -6.54 -3.40 7.34
N GLY A 113 -6.01 -3.19 6.15
CA GLY A 113 -5.13 -2.07 5.89
C GLY A 113 -4.42 -2.21 4.55
N ILE A 114 -3.51 -1.30 4.28
CA ILE A 114 -2.64 -1.35 3.11
C ILE A 114 -1.23 -0.91 3.53
N VAL A 115 -0.21 -1.60 3.04
CA VAL A 115 1.18 -1.26 3.33
C VAL A 115 1.87 -0.92 2.01
N SER A 116 2.53 0.23 1.98
CA SER A 116 3.31 0.69 0.83
C SER A 116 4.79 0.43 1.02
N ILE A 117 5.56 0.49 -0.07
CA ILE A 117 7.02 0.43 0.01
C ILE A 117 7.57 1.55 0.89
N GLY A 118 6.95 2.73 0.86
CA GLY A 118 7.32 3.85 1.72
C GLY A 118 7.16 3.54 3.21
N ASP A 119 6.09 2.83 3.57
CA ASP A 119 5.86 2.38 4.95
C ASP A 119 6.94 1.41 5.42
N VAL A 120 7.34 0.50 4.53
CA VAL A 120 8.40 -0.49 4.81
C VAL A 120 9.75 0.21 5.02
N VAL A 121 10.08 1.15 4.13
CA VAL A 121 11.33 1.92 4.24
C VAL A 121 11.37 2.72 5.54
N LYS A 122 10.28 3.42 5.86
CA LYS A 122 10.20 4.20 7.09
C LYS A 122 10.39 3.32 8.34
N THR A 123 9.70 2.18 8.37
CA THR A 123 9.81 1.23 9.47
C THR A 123 11.25 0.73 9.64
N ARG A 124 11.89 0.37 8.52
CA ARG A 124 13.27 -0.13 8.56
C ARG A 124 14.25 0.94 9.04
N MET A 125 14.05 2.17 8.60
CA MET A 125 14.88 3.29 9.06
C MET A 125 14.72 3.55 10.56
N GLU A 126 13.51 3.46 11.08
CA GLU A 126 13.22 3.61 12.50
C GLU A 126 13.88 2.50 13.33
N GLU A 127 13.83 1.25 12.84
CA GLU A 127 14.50 0.13 13.49
C GLU A 127 16.02 0.33 13.57
N LEU A 128 16.63 0.72 12.45
CA LEU A 128 18.06 0.95 12.37
C LEU A 128 18.50 2.09 13.29
N LYS A 129 17.70 3.15 13.37
CA LYS A 129 17.96 4.28 14.26
C LYS A 129 17.89 3.86 15.73
N ALA A 130 16.89 3.05 16.10
CA ALA A 130 16.74 2.54 17.45
C ALA A 130 17.92 1.66 17.85
N GLU A 131 18.36 0.77 16.94
CA GLU A 131 19.53 -0.07 17.17
C GLU A 131 20.79 0.77 17.38
N GLN A 132 20.98 1.81 16.57
CA GLN A 132 22.12 2.70 16.67
C GLN A 132 22.11 3.44 18.01
N GLU A 133 20.97 3.95 18.46
CA GLU A 133 20.83 4.63 19.74
C GLU A 133 21.09 3.69 20.90
N GLN A 134 20.62 2.45 20.85
CA GLN A 134 20.91 1.44 21.86
C GLN A 134 22.39 1.14 21.94
N LEU A 135 23.06 1.00 20.80
CA LEU A 135 24.49 0.73 20.75
C LEU A 135 25.30 1.87 21.32
N GLN A 136 24.94 3.12 21.02
CA GLN A 136 25.61 4.30 21.60
C GLN A 136 25.42 4.35 23.12
N THR A 137 24.23 4.09 23.60
CA THR A 137 23.93 4.04 25.03
C THR A 137 24.76 2.96 25.71
N TYR A 138 24.86 1.79 25.14
CA TYR A 138 25.66 0.68 25.64
C TYR A 138 27.14 1.08 25.72
N ILE A 139 27.70 1.67 24.67
CA ILE A 139 29.10 2.10 24.65
C ILE A 139 29.36 3.18 25.69
N THR A 140 28.46 4.14 25.84
CA THR A 140 28.59 5.24 26.79
C THR A 140 28.52 4.76 28.25
N GLN A 141 27.63 3.78 28.52
CA GLN A 141 27.44 3.27 29.90
C GLN A 141 28.41 2.16 30.24
N GLY A 142 28.85 1.38 29.27
CA GLY A 142 29.72 0.23 29.48
C GLY A 142 31.21 0.54 29.38
N GLY A 143 31.51 1.78 29.01
CA GLY A 143 32.90 2.24 28.92
C GLY A 143 33.33 2.98 30.17
#